data_e40eaf4afa9cc3047c50f053ac6e34ae
#
_entry.id   e40eaf4afa9cc3047c50f053ac6e34ae
#
_cell.length_a   1.000
_cell.length_b   1.000
_cell.length_c   1.000
_cell.angle_alpha   90.00
_cell.angle_beta   90.00
_cell.angle_gamma   90.00
#
_symmetry.space_group_name_H-M   'P 1'
#
loop_
_entity.id
_entity.type
_entity.pdbx_description
1 polymer ?
#
loop_
_entity_poly.entity_id
_entity_poly.type
_entity_poly.pdbx_seq_one_letter_code
_entity_poly.pdbx_strand_id
1 'polypeptide(L)'
;MSGHSKWSTIKRKKGAEDAKRGKIFTKIAREIAIAARKGGPDPESNAALRLAMDKARAANMPKDNVERAIHRGAGIGDDAVEMEEIVYEGYGPHGVALVINVVTDNRNRTLSDLKYILSRNNGNLASAGAVTWQFTQKGYVEVSAEGANFDEVFLIAADAGADDVQQEE
;
A
#
# COMPACT_ATOMS: atom_id res chain seq x y z
N MET A 1 -12.49 -4.84 -47.68
CA MET A 1 -11.38 -4.00 -47.25
C MET A 1 -11.38 -3.95 -45.72
N SER A 2 -10.72 -4.89 -45.11
CA SER A 2 -10.66 -5.06 -43.65
C SER A 2 -9.24 -4.80 -43.18
N GLY A 3 -8.87 -3.54 -43.04
CA GLY A 3 -7.56 -3.11 -42.59
C GLY A 3 -7.50 -2.61 -41.13
N HIS A 4 -8.45 -3.01 -40.31
CA HIS A 4 -8.42 -2.70 -38.87
C HIS A 4 -7.76 -3.83 -38.08
N SER A 5 -6.88 -4.03 -38.39
CA SER A 5 -5.60 -4.58 -38.40
C SER A 5 -5.00 -4.81 -37.01
N LYS A 6 -4.33 -5.93 -36.95
CA LYS A 6 -3.42 -6.42 -35.90
C LYS A 6 -2.70 -5.28 -35.12
N TRP A 7 -2.38 -4.15 -35.78
CA TRP A 7 -1.75 -2.99 -35.17
C TRP A 7 -2.64 -2.25 -34.15
N SER A 8 -3.92 -2.04 -34.46
CA SER A 8 -4.86 -1.38 -33.52
C SER A 8 -5.15 -2.25 -32.29
N THR A 9 -5.18 -3.57 -32.47
CA THR A 9 -5.34 -4.54 -31.38
C THR A 9 -4.10 -4.58 -30.49
N ILE A 10 -2.90 -4.57 -31.11
CA ILE A 10 -1.63 -4.52 -30.37
C ILE A 10 -1.50 -3.22 -29.60
N LYS A 11 -1.84 -2.07 -30.22
CA LYS A 11 -1.81 -0.75 -29.56
C LYS A 11 -2.75 -0.70 -28.35
N ARG A 12 -3.96 -1.25 -28.47
CA ARG A 12 -4.92 -1.33 -27.34
C ARG A 12 -4.42 -2.22 -26.22
N LYS A 13 -3.88 -3.41 -26.52
CA LYS A 13 -3.31 -4.31 -25.51
C LYS A 13 -2.14 -3.66 -24.81
N LYS A 14 -1.20 -3.09 -25.57
CA LYS A 14 -0.04 -2.38 -24.99
C LYS A 14 -0.47 -1.22 -24.11
N GLY A 15 -1.43 -0.40 -24.56
CA GLY A 15 -1.96 0.70 -23.76
C GLY A 15 -2.65 0.24 -22.45
N ALA A 16 -3.36 -0.89 -22.48
CA ALA A 16 -3.97 -1.45 -21.27
C ALA A 16 -2.93 -2.03 -20.30
N GLU A 17 -1.88 -2.67 -20.83
CA GLU A 17 -0.75 -3.16 -20.02
C GLU A 17 0.05 -2.00 -19.42
N ASP A 18 0.33 -0.96 -20.20
CA ASP A 18 1.03 0.23 -19.74
C ASP A 18 0.22 0.97 -18.66
N ALA A 19 -1.09 1.04 -18.79
CA ALA A 19 -1.98 1.61 -17.78
C ALA A 19 -2.00 0.79 -16.47
N LYS A 20 -2.02 -0.55 -16.58
CA LYS A 20 -1.90 -1.43 -15.40
C LYS A 20 -0.55 -1.25 -14.71
N ARG A 21 0.54 -1.23 -15.49
CA ARG A 21 1.90 -1.00 -14.98
C ARG A 21 2.01 0.36 -14.31
N GLY A 22 1.45 1.41 -14.89
CA GLY A 22 1.40 2.75 -14.31
C GLY A 22 0.71 2.78 -12.93
N LYS A 23 -0.41 2.06 -12.77
CA LYS A 23 -1.10 1.93 -11.49
C LYS A 23 -0.24 1.21 -10.44
N ILE A 24 0.44 0.13 -10.83
CA ILE A 24 1.34 -0.62 -9.96
C ILE A 24 2.50 0.28 -9.52
N PHE A 25 3.15 0.98 -10.45
CA PHE A 25 4.26 1.88 -10.14
C PHE A 25 3.84 3.03 -9.21
N THR A 26 2.66 3.60 -9.43
CA THR A 26 2.12 4.65 -8.55
C THR A 26 1.92 4.13 -7.12
N LYS A 27 1.42 2.90 -6.96
CA LYS A 27 1.23 2.27 -5.65
C LYS A 27 2.57 2.03 -4.95
N ILE A 28 3.52 1.43 -5.66
CA ILE A 28 4.86 1.14 -5.12
C ILE A 28 5.59 2.45 -4.78
N ALA A 29 5.51 3.48 -5.62
CA ALA A 29 6.13 4.78 -5.33
C ALA A 29 5.58 5.41 -4.05
N ARG A 30 4.27 5.24 -3.77
CA ARG A 30 3.68 5.68 -2.50
C ARG A 30 4.22 4.89 -1.31
N GLU A 31 4.32 3.56 -1.43
CA GLU A 31 4.88 2.71 -0.38
C GLU A 31 6.33 3.12 -0.06
N ILE A 32 7.15 3.37 -1.08
CA ILE A 32 8.53 3.86 -0.94
C ILE A 32 8.55 5.22 -0.23
N ALA A 33 7.74 6.17 -0.66
CA ALA A 33 7.70 7.51 -0.07
C ALA A 33 7.26 7.47 1.41
N ILE A 34 6.27 6.66 1.75
CA ILE A 34 5.82 6.46 3.14
C ILE A 34 6.94 5.84 3.99
N ALA A 35 7.61 4.80 3.47
CA ALA A 35 8.70 4.15 4.17
C ALA A 35 9.88 5.09 4.40
N ALA A 36 10.28 5.86 3.37
CA ALA A 36 11.34 6.85 3.46
C ALA A 36 11.01 7.98 4.45
N ARG A 37 9.74 8.40 4.51
CA ARG A 37 9.28 9.39 5.49
C ARG A 37 9.39 8.90 6.93
N LYS A 38 8.96 7.65 7.19
CA LYS A 38 8.89 7.09 8.55
C LYS A 38 10.26 6.69 9.11
N GLY A 39 11.09 6.08 8.26
CA GLY A 39 12.35 5.49 8.69
C GLY A 39 13.61 6.10 8.07
N GLY A 40 13.47 7.20 7.32
CA GLY A 40 14.58 7.84 6.62
C GLY A 40 14.85 7.27 5.22
N PRO A 41 15.65 7.98 4.42
CA PRO A 41 15.91 7.64 3.01
C PRO A 41 16.95 6.52 2.81
N ASP A 42 17.62 6.10 3.88
CA ASP A 42 18.67 5.10 3.79
C ASP A 42 18.08 3.69 3.95
N PRO A 43 18.15 2.83 2.91
CA PRO A 43 17.64 1.47 2.97
C PRO A 43 18.42 0.56 3.92
N GLU A 44 19.67 0.88 4.27
CA GLU A 44 20.45 0.05 5.20
C GLU A 44 19.88 0.12 6.63
N SER A 45 19.36 1.27 7.00
CA SER A 45 18.74 1.52 8.31
C SER A 45 17.23 1.38 8.32
N ASN A 46 16.57 1.27 7.15
CA ASN A 46 15.13 1.26 6.98
C ASN A 46 14.61 -0.02 6.34
N ALA A 47 14.22 -0.99 7.16
CA ALA A 47 13.71 -2.29 6.70
C ALA A 47 12.43 -2.17 5.84
N ALA A 48 11.53 -1.25 6.18
CA ALA A 48 10.31 -1.01 5.40
C ALA A 48 10.63 -0.46 4.01
N LEU A 49 11.65 0.42 3.91
CA LEU A 49 12.11 0.94 2.63
C LEU A 49 12.76 -0.16 1.79
N ARG A 50 13.58 -1.03 2.38
CA ARG A 50 14.15 -2.20 1.67
C ARG A 50 13.06 -3.05 1.06
N LEU A 51 12.05 -3.42 1.84
CA LEU A 51 10.93 -4.22 1.36
C LEU A 51 10.17 -3.55 0.20
N ALA A 52 9.92 -2.24 0.30
CA ALA A 52 9.27 -1.48 -0.77
C ALA A 52 10.13 -1.41 -2.03
N MET A 53 11.47 -1.29 -1.90
CA MET A 53 12.41 -1.31 -3.02
C MET A 53 12.49 -2.70 -3.67
N ASP A 54 12.39 -3.78 -2.90
CA ASP A 54 12.35 -5.14 -3.46
C ASP A 54 11.07 -5.37 -4.29
N LYS A 55 9.92 -4.86 -3.82
CA LYS A 55 8.68 -4.84 -4.62
C LYS A 55 8.85 -4.03 -5.91
N ALA A 56 9.54 -2.90 -5.86
CA ALA A 56 9.83 -2.09 -7.05
C ALA A 56 10.71 -2.85 -8.05
N ARG A 57 11.73 -3.56 -7.56
CA ARG A 57 12.60 -4.41 -8.37
C ARG A 57 11.83 -5.55 -9.02
N ALA A 58 10.99 -6.25 -8.26
CA ALA A 58 10.13 -7.32 -8.77
C ALA A 58 9.14 -6.84 -9.84
N ALA A 59 8.64 -5.60 -9.71
CA ALA A 59 7.77 -4.97 -10.70
C ALA A 59 8.53 -4.36 -11.90
N ASN A 60 9.86 -4.44 -11.96
CA ASN A 60 10.72 -3.79 -12.96
C ASN A 60 10.49 -2.26 -13.03
N MET A 61 10.35 -1.61 -11.87
CA MET A 61 10.21 -0.17 -11.79
C MET A 61 11.56 0.50 -12.08
N PRO A 62 11.63 1.54 -12.95
CA PRO A 62 12.85 2.27 -13.23
C PRO A 62 13.49 2.85 -11.96
N LYS A 63 14.83 2.79 -11.88
CA LYS A 63 15.58 3.26 -10.72
C LYS A 63 15.32 4.73 -10.40
N ASP A 64 15.25 5.59 -11.43
CA ASP A 64 14.94 7.01 -11.26
C ASP A 64 13.57 7.26 -10.61
N ASN A 65 12.61 6.37 -10.84
CA ASN A 65 11.29 6.47 -10.20
C ASN A 65 11.36 6.09 -8.71
N VAL A 66 12.21 5.12 -8.37
CA VAL A 66 12.48 4.71 -6.98
C VAL A 66 13.16 5.85 -6.24
N GLU A 67 14.23 6.42 -6.80
CA GLU A 67 14.97 7.53 -6.21
C GLU A 67 14.09 8.77 -5.98
N ARG A 68 13.31 9.16 -6.99
CA ARG A 68 12.34 10.26 -6.85
C ARG A 68 11.32 9.99 -5.74
N ALA A 69 10.85 8.76 -5.61
CA ALA A 69 9.91 8.40 -4.56
C ALA A 69 10.55 8.49 -3.16
N ILE A 70 11.81 8.08 -3.01
CA ILE A 70 12.57 8.20 -1.77
C ILE A 70 12.74 9.68 -1.41
N HIS A 71 13.23 10.51 -2.34
CA HIS A 71 13.46 11.94 -2.12
C HIS A 71 12.15 12.65 -1.74
N ARG A 72 11.07 12.36 -2.46
CA ARG A 72 9.74 12.91 -2.18
C ARG A 72 9.27 12.58 -0.77
N GLY A 73 9.44 11.33 -0.34
CA GLY A 73 9.04 10.87 0.98
C GLY A 73 9.89 11.47 2.10
N ALA A 74 11.21 11.55 1.87
CA ALA A 74 12.16 12.09 2.82
C ALA A 74 12.15 13.64 2.90
N GLY A 75 11.39 14.31 2.03
CA GLY A 75 11.36 15.77 1.99
C GLY A 75 12.65 16.37 1.41
N ILE A 76 13.33 15.67 0.52
CA ILE A 76 14.60 16.08 -0.07
C ILE A 76 14.37 16.63 -1.49
N GLY A 77 14.91 17.83 -1.77
CA GLY A 77 14.87 18.46 -3.09
C GLY A 77 13.58 19.20 -3.41
N ASP A 78 13.49 19.70 -4.66
CA ASP A 78 12.36 20.55 -5.12
C ASP A 78 11.04 19.78 -5.26
N ASP A 79 11.10 18.44 -5.33
CA ASP A 79 9.94 17.56 -5.40
C ASP A 79 9.41 17.16 -4.00
N ALA A 80 9.96 17.74 -2.93
CA ALA A 80 9.50 17.49 -1.58
C ALA A 80 8.04 17.93 -1.41
N VAL A 81 7.19 16.99 -1.03
CA VAL A 81 5.77 17.26 -0.79
C VAL A 81 5.47 16.94 0.67
N GLU A 82 4.88 17.90 1.35
CA GLU A 82 4.40 17.65 2.71
C GLU A 82 3.24 16.66 2.65
N MET A 83 3.45 15.47 3.22
CA MET A 83 2.43 14.44 3.29
C MET A 83 1.87 14.39 4.71
N GLU A 84 0.57 14.29 4.83
CA GLU A 84 -0.14 14.09 6.10
C GLU A 84 -0.55 12.62 6.23
N GLU A 85 -0.40 12.07 7.43
CA GLU A 85 -1.02 10.80 7.82
C GLU A 85 -2.33 11.08 8.52
N ILE A 86 -3.42 10.52 8.02
CA ILE A 86 -4.77 10.76 8.53
C ILE A 86 -5.47 9.42 8.68
N VAL A 87 -6.13 9.22 9.79
CA VAL A 87 -7.03 8.08 10.00
C VAL A 87 -8.46 8.56 9.81
N TYR A 88 -9.17 7.92 8.88
CA TYR A 88 -10.61 8.08 8.71
C TYR A 88 -11.33 6.85 9.22
N GLU A 89 -12.53 7.06 9.66
CA GLU A 89 -13.44 6.02 10.13
C GLU A 89 -14.68 5.99 9.27
N GLY A 90 -15.29 4.82 9.14
CA GLY A 90 -16.48 4.69 8.33
C GLY A 90 -17.13 3.32 8.46
N TYR A 91 -18.17 3.17 7.68
CA TYR A 91 -18.89 1.93 7.54
C TYR A 91 -18.95 1.52 6.07
N GLY A 92 -18.65 0.26 5.81
CA GLY A 92 -18.89 -0.40 4.53
C GLY A 92 -20.33 -0.92 4.42
N PRO A 93 -20.63 -1.66 3.34
CA PRO A 93 -21.91 -2.34 3.18
C PRO A 93 -22.26 -3.17 4.41
N HIS A 94 -23.55 -3.22 4.75
CA HIS A 94 -24.06 -3.96 5.90
C HIS A 94 -23.51 -3.52 7.27
N GLY A 95 -22.96 -2.31 7.36
CA GLY A 95 -22.46 -1.75 8.61
C GLY A 95 -21.11 -2.28 9.06
N VAL A 96 -20.31 -2.84 8.15
CA VAL A 96 -18.94 -3.29 8.45
C VAL A 96 -18.09 -2.09 8.85
N ALA A 97 -17.50 -2.13 10.03
CA ALA A 97 -16.63 -1.07 10.54
C ALA A 97 -15.33 -0.99 9.72
N LEU A 98 -14.91 0.23 9.39
CA LEU A 98 -13.71 0.50 8.59
C LEU A 98 -12.83 1.53 9.30
N VAL A 99 -11.56 1.18 9.48
CA VAL A 99 -10.48 2.12 9.80
C VAL A 99 -9.62 2.29 8.56
N ILE A 100 -9.50 3.53 8.07
CA ILE A 100 -8.87 3.85 6.80
C ILE A 100 -7.65 4.73 7.06
N ASN A 101 -6.46 4.11 7.01
CA ASN A 101 -5.19 4.83 7.13
C ASN A 101 -4.83 5.44 5.78
N VAL A 102 -4.63 6.73 5.75
CA VAL A 102 -4.35 7.51 4.54
C VAL A 102 -3.05 8.28 4.71
N VAL A 103 -2.24 8.27 3.66
CA VAL A 103 -1.12 9.19 3.49
C VAL A 103 -1.40 10.03 2.25
N THR A 104 -1.48 11.34 2.41
CA THR A 104 -1.87 12.24 1.32
C THR A 104 -1.12 13.55 1.37
N ASP A 105 -0.94 14.13 0.21
CA ASP A 105 -0.47 15.51 -0.02
C ASP A 105 -1.63 16.53 -0.09
N ASN A 106 -2.88 16.03 -0.09
CA ASN A 106 -4.07 16.88 -0.19
C ASN A 106 -5.27 16.25 0.53
N ARG A 107 -5.45 16.66 1.77
CA ARG A 107 -6.53 16.19 2.65
C ARG A 107 -7.92 16.37 2.05
N ASN A 108 -8.18 17.52 1.43
CA ASN A 108 -9.52 17.84 0.91
C ASN A 108 -9.89 16.96 -0.29
N ARG A 109 -8.94 16.76 -1.22
CA ARG A 109 -9.12 15.85 -2.35
C ARG A 109 -9.39 14.43 -1.86
N THR A 110 -8.57 13.93 -0.95
CA THR A 110 -8.70 12.57 -0.41
C THR A 110 -10.01 12.38 0.33
N LEU A 111 -10.44 13.34 1.14
CA LEU A 111 -11.72 13.30 1.83
C LEU A 111 -12.89 13.21 0.84
N SER A 112 -12.84 13.98 -0.25
CA SER A 112 -13.86 13.97 -1.29
C SER A 112 -13.89 12.63 -2.02
N ASP A 113 -12.73 12.08 -2.36
CA ASP A 113 -12.60 10.77 -3.03
C ASP A 113 -13.13 9.64 -2.13
N LEU A 114 -12.78 9.64 -0.84
CA LEU A 114 -13.28 8.65 0.12
C LEU A 114 -14.80 8.71 0.27
N LYS A 115 -15.38 9.91 0.41
CA LYS A 115 -16.84 10.10 0.46
C LYS A 115 -17.49 9.54 -0.80
N TYR A 116 -16.94 9.86 -1.96
CA TYR A 116 -17.46 9.38 -3.24
C TYR A 116 -17.39 7.85 -3.35
N ILE A 117 -16.22 7.25 -3.05
CA ILE A 117 -16.01 5.81 -3.16
C ILE A 117 -16.94 5.06 -2.19
N LEU A 118 -17.01 5.48 -0.93
CA LEU A 118 -17.85 4.82 0.07
C LEU A 118 -19.32 4.93 -0.32
N SER A 119 -19.82 6.11 -0.68
CA SER A 119 -21.23 6.29 -1.05
C SER A 119 -21.63 5.47 -2.28
N ARG A 120 -20.72 5.31 -3.24
CA ARG A 120 -20.95 4.48 -4.45
C ARG A 120 -21.00 2.98 -4.13
N ASN A 121 -20.46 2.56 -3.00
CA ASN A 121 -20.39 1.17 -2.56
C ASN A 121 -21.23 0.90 -1.30
N ASN A 122 -22.30 1.66 -1.09
CA ASN A 122 -23.21 1.51 0.05
C ASN A 122 -22.53 1.63 1.42
N GLY A 123 -21.49 2.46 1.50
CA GLY A 123 -20.79 2.81 2.72
C GLY A 123 -20.85 4.32 2.98
N ASN A 124 -20.33 4.74 4.12
CA ASN A 124 -20.22 6.15 4.49
C ASN A 124 -19.04 6.40 5.41
N LEU A 125 -18.51 7.63 5.39
CA LEU A 125 -17.59 8.09 6.44
C LEU A 125 -18.35 8.37 7.73
N ALA A 126 -17.71 8.09 8.86
CA ALA A 126 -18.19 8.38 10.20
C ALA A 126 -17.32 9.45 10.88
N SER A 127 -17.75 9.89 12.05
CA SER A 127 -16.97 10.77 12.91
C SER A 127 -15.80 10.01 13.54
N ALA A 128 -14.75 10.72 13.93
CA ALA A 128 -13.64 10.14 14.67
C ALA A 128 -14.12 9.49 15.97
N GLY A 129 -13.61 8.30 16.28
CA GLY A 129 -14.00 7.49 17.43
C GLY A 129 -15.25 6.61 17.23
N ALA A 130 -15.86 6.63 16.03
CA ALA A 130 -17.06 5.83 15.77
C ALA A 130 -16.81 4.32 15.75
N VAL A 131 -15.65 3.90 15.25
CA VAL A 131 -15.34 2.48 15.09
C VAL A 131 -13.96 2.06 15.60
N THR A 132 -13.01 2.99 15.79
CA THR A 132 -11.63 2.69 16.21
C THR A 132 -11.53 1.91 17.50
N TRP A 133 -12.47 2.08 18.42
CA TRP A 133 -12.56 1.31 19.67
C TRP A 133 -12.74 -0.20 19.48
N GLN A 134 -13.17 -0.65 18.29
CA GLN A 134 -13.33 -2.06 17.94
C GLN A 134 -12.04 -2.69 17.42
N PHE A 135 -11.00 -1.89 17.19
CA PHE A 135 -9.77 -2.35 16.55
C PHE A 135 -8.59 -2.23 17.50
N THR A 136 -7.73 -3.23 17.47
CA THR A 136 -6.42 -3.19 18.11
C THR A 136 -5.36 -3.30 17.03
N GLN A 137 -4.41 -2.35 17.01
CA GLN A 137 -3.31 -2.41 16.07
C GLN A 137 -2.34 -3.52 16.49
N LYS A 138 -2.08 -4.46 15.56
CA LYS A 138 -1.14 -5.56 15.74
C LYS A 138 -0.15 -5.63 14.58
N GLY A 139 1.02 -6.20 14.83
CA GLY A 139 1.94 -6.63 13.79
C GLY A 139 1.46 -7.94 13.16
N TYR A 140 1.64 -8.09 11.87
CA TYR A 140 1.38 -9.33 11.15
C TYR A 140 2.64 -9.76 10.43
N VAL A 141 3.05 -11.01 10.61
CA VAL A 141 4.22 -11.62 9.96
C VAL A 141 3.74 -12.88 9.25
N GLU A 142 3.98 -12.93 7.96
CA GLU A 142 3.68 -14.09 7.12
C GLU A 142 4.98 -14.85 6.83
N VAL A 143 4.97 -16.15 7.05
CA VAL A 143 6.09 -17.04 6.82
C VAL A 143 5.66 -18.13 5.85
N SER A 144 6.49 -18.45 4.85
CA SER A 144 6.21 -19.55 3.94
C SER A 144 6.15 -20.88 4.70
N ALA A 145 5.07 -21.63 4.50
CA ALA A 145 4.92 -22.99 5.04
C ALA A 145 5.74 -24.03 4.29
N GLU A 146 6.33 -23.69 3.13
CA GLU A 146 7.09 -24.60 2.30
C GLU A 146 8.38 -25.04 3.02
N GLY A 147 8.44 -26.32 3.40
CA GLY A 147 9.57 -26.89 4.13
C GLY A 147 9.66 -26.49 5.61
N ALA A 148 8.68 -25.77 6.15
CA ALA A 148 8.61 -25.39 7.54
C ALA A 148 7.83 -26.42 8.38
N ASN A 149 8.32 -26.68 9.60
CA ASN A 149 7.57 -27.42 10.59
C ASN A 149 6.75 -26.44 11.43
N PHE A 150 5.43 -26.61 11.46
CA PHE A 150 4.53 -25.72 12.20
C PHE A 150 4.89 -25.62 13.69
N ASP A 151 5.20 -26.73 14.35
CA ASP A 151 5.53 -26.74 15.77
C ASP A 151 6.80 -25.96 16.08
N GLU A 152 7.81 -26.02 15.21
CA GLU A 152 9.04 -25.24 15.35
C GLU A 152 8.77 -23.75 15.15
N VAL A 153 8.01 -23.38 14.11
CA VAL A 153 7.61 -21.99 13.84
C VAL A 153 6.80 -21.43 15.00
N PHE A 154 5.86 -22.23 15.54
CA PHE A 154 5.05 -21.85 16.68
C PHE A 154 5.90 -21.54 17.92
N LEU A 155 6.86 -22.41 18.25
CA LEU A 155 7.75 -22.21 19.40
C LEU A 155 8.62 -20.95 19.23
N ILE A 156 9.20 -20.74 18.04
CA ILE A 156 10.02 -19.55 17.75
C ILE A 156 9.18 -18.28 17.84
N ALA A 157 7.96 -18.29 17.28
CA ALA A 157 7.07 -17.16 17.33
C ALA A 157 6.61 -16.83 18.75
N ALA A 158 6.29 -17.85 19.55
CA ALA A 158 5.90 -17.68 20.95
C ALA A 158 7.06 -17.12 21.79
N ASP A 159 8.28 -17.60 21.60
CA ASP A 159 9.48 -17.07 22.26
C ASP A 159 9.77 -15.62 21.84
N ALA A 160 9.44 -15.25 20.61
CA ALA A 160 9.55 -13.90 20.11
C ALA A 160 8.41 -12.96 20.58
N GLY A 161 7.42 -13.49 21.28
CA GLY A 161 6.31 -12.72 21.86
C GLY A 161 5.13 -12.55 20.92
N ALA A 162 4.89 -13.47 19.99
CA ALA A 162 3.69 -13.48 19.18
C ALA A 162 2.44 -13.76 20.05
N ASP A 163 1.37 -13.01 19.81
CA ASP A 163 0.08 -13.20 20.49
C ASP A 163 -0.68 -14.44 19.98
N ASP A 164 -0.48 -14.78 18.70
CA ASP A 164 -1.16 -15.90 18.03
C ASP A 164 -0.36 -16.36 16.81
N VAL A 165 -0.47 -17.63 16.45
CA VAL A 165 0.15 -18.24 15.27
C VAL A 165 -0.88 -19.13 14.59
N GLN A 166 -1.17 -18.85 13.32
CA GLN A 166 -2.13 -19.60 12.53
C GLN A 166 -1.48 -20.16 11.28
N GLN A 167 -1.87 -21.35 10.88
CA GLN A 167 -1.51 -21.94 9.61
C GLN A 167 -2.70 -21.82 8.65
N GLU A 168 -2.49 -21.16 7.51
CA GLU A 168 -3.47 -21.12 6.43
C GLU A 168 -3.15 -22.18 5.39
N GLU A 169 -4.20 -22.81 4.81
CA GLU A 169 -4.09 -23.84 3.75
C GLU A 169 -3.80 -23.22 2.37
#